data_048f685a22ed8b6b8aa968f54eb65df5
#
_entry.id   048f685a22ed8b6b8aa968f54eb65df5
#
_cell.length_a   1.000
_cell.length_b   1.000
_cell.length_c   1.000
_cell.angle_alpha   90.00
_cell.angle_beta   90.00
_cell.angle_gamma   90.00
#
_symmetry.space_group_name_H-M   'P 1'
#
loop_
_entity.id
_entity.type
_entity.pdbx_description
1 polymer ?
#
loop_
_entity_poly.entity_id
_entity_poly.type
_entity_poly.pdbx_seq_one_letter_code
_entity_poly.pdbx_strand_id
1 'polypeptide(L)'
;MNTDIEVFDNFLEHELFKKIFNKLINSQWSYSDLIISFDKRICDELDNHQMYNMIYSDDEPKSDMFHLIRAIMMNDKFNFKSLIKIKANLSFRTTEKIIHGYHVDVPYECKTAIYYLNTNDGCTMFKDGREIGSVENRLVIFNSQLEHTGTTCTDQKIRS
;
A
#
# COMPACT_ATOMS: atom_id res chain seq x y z
N MET A 1 22.19 7.63 1.70
CA MET A 1 20.73 7.47 1.85
C MET A 1 20.50 6.29 2.75
N ASN A 2 19.62 6.40 3.74
CA ASN A 2 19.26 5.26 4.58
C ASN A 2 18.40 4.31 3.72
N THR A 3 18.86 3.09 3.48
CA THR A 3 18.18 2.06 2.69
C THR A 3 17.45 1.05 3.57
N ASP A 4 17.33 1.32 4.86
CA ASP A 4 16.70 0.41 5.80
C ASP A 4 15.19 0.31 5.52
N ILE A 5 14.69 -0.91 5.57
CA ILE A 5 13.28 -1.24 5.54
C ILE A 5 12.91 -1.75 6.93
N GLU A 6 12.02 -1.03 7.59
CA GLU A 6 11.51 -1.42 8.90
C GLU A 6 10.21 -2.21 8.71
N VAL A 7 10.08 -3.38 9.34
CA VAL A 7 8.91 -4.26 9.25
C VAL A 7 8.37 -4.51 10.64
N PHE A 8 7.07 -4.29 10.83
CA PHE A 8 6.37 -4.47 12.09
C PHE A 8 5.16 -5.38 11.89
N ASP A 9 5.21 -6.60 12.40
CA ASP A 9 4.09 -7.54 12.40
C ASP A 9 3.16 -7.29 13.59
N ASN A 10 1.87 -7.62 13.42
CA ASN A 10 0.82 -7.39 14.43
C ASN A 10 0.85 -5.94 14.94
N PHE A 11 0.94 -4.99 13.99
CA PHE A 11 1.20 -3.59 14.30
C PHE A 11 0.13 -2.92 15.14
N LEU A 12 -1.14 -3.19 14.84
CA LEU A 12 -2.27 -2.75 15.63
C LEU A 12 -2.80 -3.88 16.52
N GLU A 13 -3.48 -3.50 17.57
CA GLU A 13 -4.31 -4.42 18.32
C GLU A 13 -5.37 -5.04 17.39
N HIS A 14 -5.63 -6.36 17.55
CA HIS A 14 -6.40 -7.16 16.59
C HIS A 14 -7.81 -6.62 16.33
N GLU A 15 -8.54 -6.22 17.36
CA GLU A 15 -9.90 -5.69 17.23
C GLU A 15 -9.92 -4.37 16.45
N LEU A 16 -8.94 -3.50 16.68
CA LEU A 16 -8.80 -2.26 15.94
C LEU A 16 -8.46 -2.52 14.47
N PHE A 17 -7.54 -3.45 14.20
CA PHE A 17 -7.24 -3.89 12.85
C PHE A 17 -8.49 -4.39 12.12
N LYS A 18 -9.25 -5.30 12.72
CA LYS A 18 -10.49 -5.84 12.13
C LYS A 18 -11.53 -4.74 11.84
N LYS A 19 -11.64 -3.77 12.74
CA LYS A 19 -12.55 -2.63 12.54
C LYS A 19 -12.13 -1.78 11.32
N ILE A 20 -10.83 -1.49 11.17
CA ILE A 20 -10.29 -0.77 10.01
C ILE A 20 -10.54 -1.56 8.73
N PHE A 21 -10.16 -2.83 8.70
CA PHE A 21 -10.34 -3.71 7.55
C PHE A 21 -11.81 -3.77 7.11
N ASN A 22 -12.73 -4.10 8.04
CA ASN A 22 -14.15 -4.24 7.74
C ASN A 22 -14.78 -2.94 7.23
N LYS A 23 -14.40 -1.80 7.80
CA LYS A 23 -14.90 -0.51 7.34
C LYS A 23 -14.34 -0.17 5.96
N LEU A 24 -13.05 -0.39 5.73
CA LEU A 24 -12.41 -0.05 4.46
C LEU A 24 -12.91 -0.93 3.31
N ILE A 25 -13.03 -2.25 3.50
CA ILE A 25 -13.50 -3.16 2.43
C ILE A 25 -14.95 -2.87 2.02
N ASN A 26 -15.76 -2.34 2.94
CA ASN A 26 -17.16 -1.95 2.68
C ASN A 26 -17.32 -0.44 2.35
N SER A 27 -16.21 0.28 2.21
CA SER A 27 -16.24 1.69 1.80
C SER A 27 -16.40 1.85 0.29
N GLN A 28 -16.46 3.10 -0.17
CA GLN A 28 -16.53 3.39 -1.58
C GLN A 28 -15.13 3.29 -2.22
N TRP A 29 -15.03 2.54 -3.31
CA TRP A 29 -13.82 2.37 -4.11
C TRP A 29 -14.00 3.00 -5.49
N SER A 30 -12.94 3.63 -6.00
CA SER A 30 -12.86 4.14 -7.35
C SER A 30 -12.01 3.21 -8.20
N TYR A 31 -12.37 3.07 -9.47
CA TYR A 31 -11.57 2.34 -10.45
C TYR A 31 -10.46 3.24 -10.98
N SER A 32 -9.29 2.67 -11.20
CA SER A 32 -8.18 3.25 -11.95
C SER A 32 -7.74 2.26 -13.03
N ASP A 33 -7.70 2.69 -14.26
CA ASP A 33 -7.14 1.97 -15.40
C ASP A 33 -5.61 2.08 -15.46
N LEU A 34 -4.99 2.66 -14.42
CA LEU A 34 -3.56 2.89 -14.35
C LEU A 34 -3.04 2.66 -12.93
N ILE A 35 -2.17 1.66 -12.76
CA ILE A 35 -1.36 1.47 -11.56
C ILE A 35 -0.06 2.25 -11.71
N ILE A 36 0.58 2.12 -12.88
CA ILE A 36 1.85 2.76 -13.19
C ILE A 36 1.81 3.35 -14.60
N SER A 37 2.55 4.44 -14.82
CA SER A 37 2.65 5.11 -16.10
C SER A 37 3.22 4.21 -17.20
N PHE A 38 2.82 4.44 -18.43
CA PHE A 38 3.17 3.63 -19.60
C PHE A 38 4.69 3.42 -19.76
N ASP A 39 5.48 4.44 -19.53
CA ASP A 39 6.94 4.43 -19.65
C ASP A 39 7.67 3.59 -18.59
N LYS A 40 7.00 3.26 -17.48
CA LYS A 40 7.53 2.44 -16.38
C LYS A 40 6.91 1.05 -16.29
N ARG A 41 5.87 0.80 -17.05
CA ARG A 41 5.12 -0.46 -17.02
C ARG A 41 5.94 -1.61 -17.58
N ILE A 42 5.91 -2.76 -16.89
CA ILE A 42 6.51 -4.02 -17.34
C ILE A 42 5.47 -5.15 -17.50
N CYS A 43 4.23 -4.91 -17.09
CA CYS A 43 3.10 -5.83 -17.31
C CYS A 43 2.33 -5.49 -18.60
N ASP A 44 1.40 -6.36 -19.00
CA ASP A 44 0.43 -6.07 -20.06
C ASP A 44 -0.44 -4.86 -19.67
N GLU A 45 -0.94 -4.14 -20.68
CA GLU A 45 -1.82 -2.99 -20.47
C GLU A 45 -3.12 -3.38 -19.78
N LEU A 46 -3.67 -4.53 -20.11
CA LEU A 46 -4.91 -5.04 -19.52
C LEU A 46 -4.76 -5.39 -18.04
N ASP A 47 -3.53 -5.64 -17.58
CA ASP A 47 -3.21 -5.94 -16.16
C ASP A 47 -2.90 -4.69 -15.34
N ASN A 48 -2.79 -3.52 -15.96
CA ASN A 48 -2.36 -2.28 -15.30
C ASN A 48 -3.54 -1.50 -14.71
N HIS A 49 -4.40 -2.16 -13.94
CA HIS A 49 -5.57 -1.56 -13.32
C HIS A 49 -5.74 -1.95 -11.86
N GLN A 50 -6.45 -1.14 -11.08
CA GLN A 50 -6.74 -1.39 -9.67
C GLN A 50 -7.99 -0.64 -9.20
N MET A 51 -8.49 -1.02 -8.04
CA MET A 51 -9.40 -0.17 -7.26
C MET A 51 -8.59 0.63 -6.24
N TYR A 52 -9.04 1.83 -5.90
CA TYR A 52 -8.43 2.65 -4.86
C TYR A 52 -9.47 3.43 -4.06
N ASN A 53 -9.09 3.77 -2.83
CA ASN A 53 -9.79 4.73 -2.00
C ASN A 53 -8.79 5.81 -1.57
N MET A 54 -9.01 7.04 -2.01
CA MET A 54 -8.21 8.18 -1.58
C MET A 54 -8.72 8.64 -0.22
N ILE A 55 -7.87 8.54 0.80
CA ILE A 55 -8.24 8.82 2.19
C ILE A 55 -7.79 10.22 2.61
N TYR A 56 -6.62 10.63 2.14
CA TYR A 56 -6.06 11.95 2.41
C TYR A 56 -5.16 12.40 1.25
N SER A 57 -5.34 13.62 0.78
CA SER A 57 -4.47 14.31 -0.19
C SER A 57 -4.75 15.81 -0.17
N ASP A 58 -3.83 16.60 -0.71
CA ASP A 58 -3.98 18.07 -0.83
C ASP A 58 -4.31 18.72 0.52
N ASP A 59 -3.62 18.27 1.57
CA ASP A 59 -3.73 18.72 2.96
C ASP A 59 -5.13 18.57 3.60
N GLU A 60 -5.99 17.69 3.04
CA GLU A 60 -7.32 17.45 3.58
C GLU A 60 -7.79 16.00 3.51
N PRO A 61 -8.64 15.54 4.44
CA PRO A 61 -9.33 14.27 4.35
C PRO A 61 -10.24 14.20 3.10
N LYS A 62 -10.15 13.09 2.35
CA LYS A 62 -11.00 12.81 1.19
C LYS A 62 -12.06 11.72 1.49
N SER A 63 -11.94 11.07 2.64
CA SER A 63 -12.82 9.97 3.05
C SER A 63 -12.97 9.98 4.57
N ASP A 64 -14.13 9.52 5.06
CA ASP A 64 -14.40 9.32 6.50
C ASP A 64 -13.50 8.25 7.13
N MET A 65 -12.83 7.43 6.32
CA MET A 65 -11.78 6.51 6.75
C MET A 65 -10.61 7.21 7.43
N PHE A 66 -10.36 8.48 7.13
CA PHE A 66 -9.25 9.24 7.71
C PHE A 66 -9.26 9.22 9.24
N HIS A 67 -10.43 9.43 9.86
CA HIS A 67 -10.55 9.42 11.31
C HIS A 67 -10.21 8.08 11.95
N LEU A 68 -10.47 6.97 11.26
CA LEU A 68 -10.15 5.64 11.74
C LEU A 68 -8.66 5.31 11.56
N ILE A 69 -8.08 5.69 10.42
CA ILE A 69 -6.66 5.48 10.11
C ILE A 69 -5.74 6.35 10.98
N ARG A 70 -6.21 7.43 11.57
CA ARG A 70 -5.44 8.20 12.56
C ARG A 70 -4.85 7.31 13.67
N ALA A 71 -5.52 6.23 14.06
CA ALA A 71 -4.99 5.30 15.05
C ALA A 71 -3.65 4.64 14.60
N ILE A 72 -3.48 4.38 13.29
CA ILE A 72 -2.20 3.92 12.73
C ILE A 72 -1.15 5.03 12.89
N MET A 73 -1.50 6.25 12.51
CA MET A 73 -0.58 7.39 12.48
C MET A 73 -0.14 7.86 13.87
N MET A 74 -0.99 7.69 14.89
CA MET A 74 -0.67 8.07 16.27
C MET A 74 0.21 7.06 17.01
N ASN A 75 0.59 5.97 16.36
CA ASN A 75 1.53 5.03 16.94
C ASN A 75 2.95 5.63 16.97
N ASP A 76 3.70 5.39 18.04
CA ASP A 76 5.05 5.93 18.28
C ASP A 76 6.07 5.56 17.19
N LYS A 77 5.77 4.53 16.37
CA LYS A 77 6.60 4.18 15.20
C LYS A 77 6.53 5.23 14.08
N PHE A 78 5.47 6.02 14.05
CA PHE A 78 5.32 7.14 13.11
C PHE A 78 5.77 8.45 13.74
N ASN A 79 7.04 8.78 13.59
CA ASN A 79 7.55 10.10 13.93
C ASN A 79 7.58 10.98 12.67
N PHE A 80 6.41 11.46 12.22
CA PHE A 80 6.31 12.33 11.04
C PHE A 80 5.91 13.76 11.42
N LYS A 81 6.39 14.72 10.62
CA LYS A 81 6.09 16.15 10.80
C LYS A 81 4.87 16.59 9.99
N SER A 82 4.65 15.98 8.83
CA SER A 82 3.53 16.28 7.95
C SER A 82 3.10 15.01 7.21
N LEU A 83 1.83 14.97 6.85
CA LEU A 83 1.23 13.90 6.06
C LEU A 83 1.07 14.38 4.63
N ILE A 84 1.53 13.60 3.66
CA ILE A 84 1.46 13.94 2.24
C ILE A 84 0.22 13.31 1.61
N LYS A 85 0.07 12.00 1.78
CA LYS A 85 -1.02 11.24 1.14
C LYS A 85 -1.30 9.96 1.90
N ILE A 86 -2.57 9.56 1.94
CA ILE A 86 -3.00 8.21 2.31
C ILE A 86 -3.92 7.68 1.22
N LYS A 87 -3.57 6.55 0.65
CA LYS A 87 -4.33 5.87 -0.39
C LYS A 87 -4.40 4.38 -0.07
N ALA A 88 -5.59 3.81 -0.04
CA ALA A 88 -5.75 2.38 -0.05
C ALA A 88 -5.83 1.88 -1.49
N ASN A 89 -5.13 0.79 -1.78
CA ASN A 89 -5.14 0.13 -3.07
C ASN A 89 -5.73 -1.28 -2.91
N LEU A 90 -6.41 -1.75 -3.94
CA LEU A 90 -6.96 -3.09 -4.01
C LEU A 90 -6.73 -3.64 -5.41
N SER A 91 -5.98 -4.73 -5.50
CA SER A 91 -5.78 -5.51 -6.74
C SER A 91 -6.60 -6.79 -6.68
N PHE A 92 -7.11 -7.24 -7.81
CA PHE A 92 -7.82 -8.51 -7.91
C PHE A 92 -6.85 -9.67 -8.09
N ARG A 93 -7.33 -10.87 -7.77
CA ARG A 93 -6.63 -12.12 -8.04
C ARG A 93 -6.36 -12.28 -9.54
N THR A 94 -5.17 -12.79 -9.86
CA THR A 94 -4.78 -13.20 -11.21
C THR A 94 -4.39 -14.68 -11.23
N THR A 95 -4.28 -15.28 -12.40
CA THR A 95 -3.87 -16.70 -12.54
C THR A 95 -2.41 -16.92 -12.19
N GLU A 96 -1.59 -15.89 -12.43
CA GLU A 96 -0.18 -15.82 -12.05
C GLU A 96 0.12 -14.43 -11.49
N LYS A 97 1.23 -14.28 -10.74
CA LYS A 97 1.60 -12.99 -10.16
C LYS A 97 2.02 -12.00 -11.24
N ILE A 98 1.35 -10.87 -11.30
CA ILE A 98 1.69 -9.77 -12.19
C ILE A 98 2.55 -8.76 -11.44
N ILE A 99 3.68 -8.37 -12.03
CA ILE A 99 4.55 -7.29 -11.56
C ILE A 99 4.29 -6.09 -12.45
N HIS A 100 3.84 -4.96 -11.88
CA HIS A 100 3.38 -3.82 -12.67
C HIS A 100 4.52 -2.94 -13.20
N GLY A 101 5.52 -2.65 -12.36
CA GLY A 101 6.69 -1.83 -12.71
C GLY A 101 7.20 -1.02 -11.54
N TYR A 102 8.50 -0.80 -11.50
CA TYR A 102 9.16 -0.11 -10.38
C TYR A 102 8.96 1.41 -10.45
N HIS A 103 8.68 2.01 -9.31
CA HIS A 103 8.48 3.46 -9.17
C HIS A 103 8.87 3.95 -7.77
N VAL A 104 8.92 5.26 -7.65
CA VAL A 104 8.93 5.98 -6.36
C VAL A 104 7.62 6.74 -6.23
N ASP A 105 7.09 6.83 -5.02
CA ASP A 105 5.78 7.47 -4.77
C ASP A 105 5.81 8.99 -4.95
N VAL A 106 6.93 9.62 -4.61
CA VAL A 106 7.13 11.07 -4.67
C VAL A 106 8.55 11.40 -5.11
N PRO A 107 8.80 12.54 -5.76
CA PRO A 107 10.10 12.89 -6.32
C PRO A 107 11.11 13.46 -5.29
N TYR A 108 10.77 13.48 -4.01
CA TYR A 108 11.59 13.99 -2.93
C TYR A 108 11.69 13.01 -1.76
N GLU A 109 12.71 13.15 -0.94
CA GLU A 109 12.96 12.25 0.19
C GLU A 109 11.96 12.47 1.31
N CYS A 110 11.27 11.38 1.66
CA CYS A 110 10.38 11.27 2.81
C CYS A 110 10.25 9.79 3.22
N LYS A 111 9.34 9.47 4.11
CA LYS A 111 9.01 8.07 4.43
C LYS A 111 7.76 7.64 3.68
N THR A 112 7.83 6.46 3.05
CA THR A 112 6.69 5.69 2.58
C THR A 112 6.36 4.62 3.61
N ALA A 113 5.07 4.43 3.87
CA ALA A 113 4.56 3.38 4.73
C ALA A 113 3.53 2.55 3.97
N ILE A 114 3.69 1.22 3.98
CA ILE A 114 2.72 0.27 3.43
C ILE A 114 2.14 -0.53 4.58
N TYR A 115 0.82 -0.54 4.70
CA TYR A 115 0.11 -1.33 5.71
C TYR A 115 -0.77 -2.37 5.03
N TYR A 116 -0.43 -3.65 5.21
CA TYR A 116 -1.13 -4.76 4.57
C TYR A 116 -2.38 -5.15 5.35
N LEU A 117 -3.49 -5.28 4.63
CA LEU A 117 -4.80 -5.54 5.19
C LEU A 117 -5.20 -7.01 5.14
N ASN A 118 -4.53 -7.82 4.32
CA ASN A 118 -4.77 -9.25 4.26
C ASN A 118 -3.50 -10.03 3.92
N THR A 119 -3.44 -11.27 4.42
CA THR A 119 -2.38 -12.21 4.05
C THR A 119 -2.70 -12.85 2.71
N ASN A 120 -1.72 -12.81 1.82
CA ASN A 120 -1.78 -13.45 0.51
C ASN A 120 -0.36 -13.69 -0.02
N ASP A 121 -0.23 -14.42 -1.13
CA ASP A 121 1.05 -14.75 -1.75
C ASP A 121 1.68 -13.60 -2.54
N GLY A 122 1.01 -12.46 -2.68
CA GLY A 122 1.57 -11.24 -3.26
C GLY A 122 2.61 -10.58 -2.35
N CYS A 123 3.41 -9.69 -2.90
CA CYS A 123 4.47 -9.00 -2.17
C CYS A 123 4.71 -7.58 -2.67
N THR A 124 5.49 -6.82 -1.92
CA THR A 124 6.16 -5.62 -2.39
C THR A 124 7.61 -5.97 -2.69
N MET A 125 8.02 -5.72 -3.93
CA MET A 125 9.37 -5.95 -4.41
C MET A 125 10.13 -4.65 -4.51
N PHE A 126 11.38 -4.63 -4.08
CA PHE A 126 12.29 -3.50 -4.25
C PHE A 126 13.27 -3.80 -5.39
N LYS A 127 13.68 -2.78 -6.12
CA LYS A 127 14.58 -2.93 -7.28
C LYS A 127 15.95 -3.48 -6.92
N ASP A 128 16.34 -3.39 -5.66
CA ASP A 128 17.58 -3.96 -5.13
C ASP A 128 17.51 -5.48 -4.81
N GLY A 129 16.36 -6.11 -5.10
CA GLY A 129 16.14 -7.55 -4.94
C GLY A 129 15.49 -7.96 -3.61
N ARG A 130 15.23 -7.03 -2.69
CA ARG A 130 14.48 -7.33 -1.46
C ARG A 130 12.99 -7.49 -1.76
N GLU A 131 12.32 -8.37 -1.00
CA GLU A 131 10.88 -8.62 -1.11
C GLU A 131 10.24 -8.67 0.27
N ILE A 132 9.06 -8.09 0.40
CA ILE A 132 8.24 -8.11 1.61
C ILE A 132 6.88 -8.69 1.29
N GLY A 133 6.59 -9.87 1.84
CA GLY A 133 5.30 -10.55 1.65
C GLY A 133 4.13 -9.81 2.29
N SER A 134 2.97 -9.89 1.66
CA SER A 134 1.71 -9.38 2.19
C SER A 134 1.23 -10.24 3.35
N VAL A 135 1.30 -9.71 4.56
CA VAL A 135 0.80 -10.32 5.80
C VAL A 135 -0.16 -9.36 6.47
N GLU A 136 -1.34 -9.83 6.85
CA GLU A 136 -2.33 -8.98 7.52
C GLU A 136 -1.74 -8.31 8.76
N ASN A 137 -2.11 -7.06 9.00
CA ASN A 137 -1.65 -6.26 10.14
C ASN A 137 -0.12 -6.05 10.20
N ARG A 138 0.55 -6.11 9.03
CA ARG A 138 1.96 -5.78 8.86
C ARG A 138 2.11 -4.35 8.36
N LEU A 139 2.96 -3.58 9.05
CA LEU A 139 3.41 -2.26 8.60
C LEU A 139 4.85 -2.35 8.10
N VAL A 140 5.12 -1.74 6.96
CA VAL A 140 6.46 -1.59 6.38
C VAL A 140 6.75 -0.11 6.19
N ILE A 141 7.89 0.37 6.68
CA ILE A 141 8.32 1.77 6.53
C ILE A 141 9.69 1.80 5.85
N PHE A 142 9.84 2.66 4.84
CA PHE A 142 11.09 2.80 4.09
C PHE A 142 11.25 4.21 3.50
N ASN A 143 12.43 4.51 2.96
CA ASN A 143 12.69 5.77 2.26
C ASN A 143 11.93 5.78 0.93
N SER A 144 11.15 6.83 0.66
CA SER A 144 10.34 7.01 -0.56
C SER A 144 11.14 6.93 -1.87
N GLN A 145 12.47 7.11 -1.82
CA GLN A 145 13.34 7.01 -2.99
C GLN A 145 13.77 5.57 -3.32
N LEU A 146 13.40 4.57 -2.50
CA LEU A 146 13.57 3.18 -2.87
C LEU A 146 12.55 2.81 -3.95
N GLU A 147 13.04 2.51 -5.16
CA GLU A 147 12.20 2.03 -6.25
C GLU A 147 11.58 0.68 -5.85
N HIS A 148 10.26 0.63 -5.87
CA HIS A 148 9.47 -0.54 -5.48
C HIS A 148 8.28 -0.75 -6.38
N THR A 149 7.69 -1.94 -6.31
CA THR A 149 6.47 -2.32 -7.01
C THR A 149 5.66 -3.29 -6.16
N GLY A 150 4.34 -3.30 -6.34
CA GLY A 150 3.48 -4.36 -5.84
C GLY A 150 3.28 -5.46 -6.88
N THR A 151 2.96 -6.67 -6.43
CA THR A 151 2.46 -7.74 -7.30
C THR A 151 0.96 -7.95 -7.08
N THR A 152 0.28 -8.62 -7.98
CA THR A 152 -1.03 -9.24 -7.70
C THR A 152 -0.85 -10.45 -6.79
N CYS A 153 -1.94 -11.12 -6.42
CA CYS A 153 -1.94 -12.40 -5.69
C CYS A 153 -2.67 -13.48 -6.48
N THR A 154 -2.39 -14.76 -6.17
CA THR A 154 -3.02 -15.91 -6.83
C THR A 154 -3.88 -16.75 -5.89
N ASP A 155 -3.71 -16.61 -4.59
CA ASP A 155 -4.29 -17.46 -3.54
C ASP A 155 -5.47 -16.83 -2.78
N GLN A 156 -5.69 -15.51 -2.93
CA GLN A 156 -6.79 -14.76 -2.32
C GLN A 156 -7.58 -14.00 -3.39
N LYS A 157 -8.86 -13.65 -3.11
CA LYS A 157 -9.71 -12.90 -4.06
C LYS A 157 -9.14 -11.51 -4.38
N ILE A 158 -8.50 -10.90 -3.39
CA ILE A 158 -7.94 -9.55 -3.46
C ILE A 158 -6.62 -9.47 -2.71
N ARG A 159 -5.80 -8.48 -3.08
CA ARG A 159 -4.65 -7.99 -2.31
C ARG A 159 -4.88 -6.50 -1.99
N SER A 160 -4.76 -6.16 -0.70
CA SER A 160 -4.90 -4.78 -0.21
C SER A 160 -3.91 -4.50 0.92
#